data_509adffe65f12a635c951e629a1e4ec7
#
_entry.id   509adffe65f12a635c951e629a1e4ec7
#
_cell.length_a   1.000
_cell.length_b   1.000
_cell.length_c   1.000
_cell.angle_alpha   90.00
_cell.angle_beta   90.00
_cell.angle_gamma   90.00
#
_symmetry.space_group_name_H-M   'P 1'
#
loop_
_entity.id
_entity.type
_entity.pdbx_description
1 polymer ?
#
loop_
_entity_poly.entity_id
_entity_poly.type
_entity_poly.pdbx_seq_one_letter_code
_entity_poly.pdbx_strand_id
1 'polypeptide(L)' 'MDSFQEKYEYDKFIIETAHKIQEIQQDFNNLSDENKIKFQNDVMRAFMIKGIEGVSEYFSQWK' A
#
# COMPACT_ATOMS: atom_id res chain seq x y z
N MET A 1 4.48 -28.43 3.18
CA MET A 1 3.54 -27.52 2.52
C MET A 1 3.84 -27.48 1.03
N ASP A 2 2.80 -27.40 0.24
CA ASP A 2 2.93 -27.44 -1.20
C ASP A 2 3.36 -26.08 -1.72
N SER A 3 4.55 -26.02 -2.33
CA SER A 3 5.08 -24.76 -2.88
C SER A 3 4.21 -24.21 -4.00
N PHE A 4 3.46 -25.08 -4.67
CA PHE A 4 2.52 -24.68 -5.72
C PHE A 4 1.39 -23.85 -5.12
N GLN A 5 0.88 -24.24 -3.96
CA GLN A 5 -0.20 -23.54 -3.28
C GLN A 5 0.27 -22.18 -2.77
N GLU A 6 1.49 -22.11 -2.26
CA GLU A 6 2.06 -20.85 -1.81
C GLU A 6 2.18 -19.85 -2.96
N LYS A 7 2.62 -20.32 -4.12
CA LYS A 7 2.74 -19.47 -5.30
C LYS A 7 1.37 -18.94 -5.73
N TYR A 8 0.34 -19.78 -5.67
CA TYR A 8 -1.01 -19.38 -6.03
C TYR A 8 -1.52 -18.28 -5.10
N GLU A 9 -1.30 -18.42 -3.80
CA GLU A 9 -1.70 -17.42 -2.84
C GLU A 9 -1.02 -16.08 -3.10
N TYR A 10 0.27 -16.13 -3.37
CA TYR A 10 1.03 -14.92 -3.63
C TYR A 10 0.57 -14.23 -4.90
N ASP A 11 0.40 -14.99 -5.97
CA ASP A 11 -0.04 -14.43 -7.25
C ASP A 11 -1.41 -13.80 -7.13
N LYS A 12 -2.33 -14.46 -6.43
CA LYS A 12 -3.67 -13.92 -6.21
C LYS A 12 -3.61 -12.62 -5.42
N PHE A 13 -2.80 -12.58 -4.37
CA PHE A 13 -2.65 -11.38 -3.57
C PHE A 13 -2.10 -10.22 -4.40
N ILE A 14 -1.11 -10.49 -5.24
CA ILE A 14 -0.51 -9.46 -6.08
C ILE A 14 -1.53 -8.90 -7.09
N ILE A 15 -2.30 -9.78 -7.72
CA ILE A 15 -3.30 -9.35 -8.69
C ILE A 15 -4.36 -8.47 -8.03
N GLU A 16 -4.87 -8.89 -6.87
CA GLU A 16 -5.87 -8.11 -6.15
C GLU A 16 -5.30 -6.78 -5.67
N THR A 17 -4.05 -6.80 -5.20
CA THR A 17 -3.38 -5.58 -4.74
C THR A 17 -3.13 -4.63 -5.89
N ALA A 18 -2.80 -5.15 -7.08
CA ALA A 18 -2.58 -4.31 -8.25
C ALA A 18 -3.81 -3.48 -8.59
N HIS A 19 -5.00 -4.08 -8.49
CA HIS A 19 -6.24 -3.34 -8.74
C HIS A 19 -6.42 -2.20 -7.74
N LYS A 20 -6.16 -2.47 -6.47
CA LYS A 20 -6.29 -1.46 -5.42
C LYS A 20 -5.26 -0.35 -5.57
N ILE A 21 -4.04 -0.71 -5.94
CA ILE A 21 -2.96 0.26 -6.13
C ILE A 21 -3.26 1.19 -7.30
N GLN A 22 -3.88 0.68 -8.36
CA GLN A 22 -4.25 1.53 -9.50
C GLN A 22 -5.23 2.62 -9.09
N GLU A 23 -6.21 2.28 -8.26
CA GLU A 23 -7.15 3.28 -7.75
C GLU A 23 -6.44 4.32 -6.89
N ILE A 24 -5.55 3.86 -6.01
CA ILE A 24 -4.77 4.75 -5.16
C ILE A 24 -3.90 5.67 -6.03
N GLN A 25 -3.29 5.14 -7.08
CA GLN A 25 -2.45 5.94 -7.95
C GLN A 25 -3.24 7.05 -8.64
N GLN A 26 -4.46 6.76 -9.09
CA GLN A 26 -5.30 7.76 -9.72
C GLN A 26 -5.64 8.89 -8.75
N ASP A 27 -6.03 8.55 -7.54
CA ASP A 27 -6.32 9.54 -6.52
C ASP A 27 -5.08 10.34 -6.14
N PHE A 28 -3.95 9.66 -6.03
CA PHE A 28 -2.67 10.29 -5.72
C PHE A 28 -2.28 11.31 -6.78
N ASN A 29 -2.51 10.99 -8.06
CA ASN A 29 -2.16 11.89 -9.15
C ASN A 29 -2.93 13.19 -9.11
N ASN A 30 -4.08 13.22 -8.43
CA ASN A 30 -4.88 14.43 -8.29
C ASN A 30 -4.44 15.34 -7.15
N LEU A 31 -3.49 14.89 -6.35
CA LEU A 31 -2.96 15.71 -5.26
C LEU A 31 -2.00 16.78 -5.80
N SER A 32 -1.83 17.85 -5.02
CA SER A 32 -0.79 18.83 -5.31
C SER A 32 0.59 18.18 -5.16
N ASP A 33 1.60 18.79 -5.76
CA ASP A 33 2.96 18.27 -5.66
C ASP A 33 3.43 18.19 -4.21
N GLU A 34 3.08 19.19 -3.42
CA GLU A 34 3.44 19.22 -2.00
C GLU A 34 2.80 18.06 -1.24
N ASN A 35 1.52 17.80 -1.49
CA ASN A 35 0.83 16.70 -0.84
C ASN A 35 1.29 15.33 -1.32
N LYS A 36 1.72 15.23 -2.58
CA LYS A 36 2.31 13.99 -3.07
C LYS A 36 3.57 13.63 -2.29
N ILE A 37 4.43 14.61 -2.08
CA ILE A 37 5.67 14.40 -1.33
C ILE A 37 5.38 14.05 0.11
N LYS A 38 4.44 14.76 0.72
CA LYS A 38 4.06 14.49 2.11
C LYS A 38 3.53 13.07 2.27
N PHE A 39 2.64 12.66 1.38
CA PHE A 39 2.04 11.33 1.45
C PHE A 39 3.10 10.24 1.31
N GLN A 40 3.98 10.38 0.33
CA GLN A 40 5.02 9.38 0.10
C GLN A 40 5.95 9.26 1.30
N ASN A 41 6.33 10.39 1.88
CA ASN A 41 7.22 10.37 3.03
C ASN A 41 6.54 9.75 4.26
N ASP A 42 5.29 10.09 4.50
CA ASP A 42 4.56 9.57 5.65
C ASP A 42 4.34 8.07 5.55
N VAL A 43 3.95 7.58 4.38
CA VAL A 43 3.71 6.15 4.16
C VAL A 43 5.02 5.38 4.23
N MET A 44 6.08 5.91 3.64
CA MET A 44 7.37 5.26 3.68
C MET A 44 7.87 5.12 5.12
N ARG A 45 7.71 6.17 5.92
CA ARG A 45 8.13 6.13 7.32
C ARG A 45 7.34 5.08 8.09
N ALA A 46 6.02 5.05 7.91
CA ALA A 46 5.17 4.07 8.58
C ALA A 46 5.57 2.65 8.19
N PHE A 47 5.87 2.44 6.92
CA PHE A 47 6.31 1.12 6.45
C PHE A 47 7.66 0.72 7.06
N MET A 48 8.58 1.65 7.18
CA MET A 48 9.90 1.36 7.73
C MET A 48 9.84 1.01 9.21
N ILE A 49 8.85 1.53 9.93
CA ILE A 49 8.73 1.26 11.37
C ILE A 49 8.11 -0.10 11.63
N LYS A 50 6.99 -0.43 10.99
CA LYS A 50 6.26 -1.66 11.26
C LYS A 50 5.80 -2.39 9.99
N GLY A 51 6.35 -2.05 8.84
CA GLY A 51 5.92 -2.68 7.61
C GLY A 51 4.48 -2.36 7.26
N ILE A 52 3.79 -3.34 6.70
CA ILE A 52 2.39 -3.15 6.28
C ILE A 52 1.48 -2.82 7.46
N GLU A 53 1.76 -3.40 8.62
CA GLU A 53 0.98 -3.10 9.82
C GLU A 53 1.08 -1.63 10.18
N GLY A 54 2.28 -1.04 10.07
CA GLY A 54 2.47 0.38 10.33
C GLY A 54 1.70 1.26 9.36
N VAL A 55 1.69 0.88 8.09
CA VAL A 55 0.92 1.61 7.08
C VAL A 55 -0.58 1.55 7.39
N SER A 56 -1.06 0.37 7.77
CA SER A 56 -2.46 0.21 8.14
C SER A 56 -2.83 1.07 9.34
N GLU A 57 -1.98 1.10 10.36
CA GLU A 57 -2.21 1.94 11.55
C GLU A 57 -2.23 3.42 11.18
N TYR A 58 -1.34 3.85 10.29
CA TYR A 58 -1.30 5.23 9.86
C TYR A 58 -2.64 5.66 9.26
N PHE A 59 -3.18 4.83 8.37
CA PHE A 59 -4.45 5.16 7.73
C PHE A 59 -5.64 5.09 8.70
N SER A 60 -5.60 4.20 9.68
CA SER A 60 -6.71 4.09 10.62
C SER A 60 -6.80 5.25 11.60
N GLN A 61 -5.77 6.07 11.70
CA GLN A 61 -5.81 7.29 12.50
C GLN A 61 -6.68 8.39 11.86
N TRP A 62 -6.94 8.28 10.58
CA TRP A 62 -7.74 9.28 9.86
C TRP A 62 -9.20 8.86 9.86
N LYS A 63 -10.06 9.72 10.30
CA LYS A 63 -11.49 9.45 10.35
C LYS A 63 -12.30 10.53 9.66
#